data_9b8a0413587d6208d87edfa1066ceb6e
#
_entry.id   9b8a0413587d6208d87edfa1066ceb6e
#
_cell.length_a   1.000
_cell.length_b   1.000
_cell.length_c   1.000
_cell.angle_alpha   90.00
_cell.angle_beta   90.00
_cell.angle_gamma   90.00
#
_symmetry.space_group_name_H-M   'P 1'
#
loop_
_entity.id
_entity.type
_entity.pdbx_description
1 polymer ?
#
loop_
_entity_poly.entity_id
_entity_poly.type
_entity_poly.pdbx_seq_one_letter_code
_entity_poly.pdbx_strand_id
1 'polypeptide(L)'
;MKDKTIHISREFDAPRELVFEAFTQPEHIGKWWGPNGFSTTTKSMNFKVGGEWIFTMHGPDGTDYPNRVVYTEIKNSKLLKYDHFDKYKDDGRPPHFKQTITFKEANGKTKVEMNLLFPTVEKREEATEFGAVEGGNQTLARLAEFLVSEKPG
;
A
#
# COMPACT_ATOMS: atom_id res chain seq x y z
N MET A 1 -23.40 0.63 14.16
CA MET A 1 -22.62 1.74 13.58
C MET A 1 -21.86 1.25 12.36
N LYS A 2 -22.01 1.97 11.25
CA LYS A 2 -21.28 1.58 10.03
C LYS A 2 -19.80 1.95 10.16
N ASP A 3 -18.95 1.07 9.67
CA ASP A 3 -17.51 1.23 9.74
C ASP A 3 -17.01 2.09 8.57
N LYS A 4 -16.02 2.92 8.83
CA LYS A 4 -15.32 3.73 7.83
C LYS A 4 -14.08 3.05 7.28
N THR A 5 -13.78 1.83 7.73
CA THR A 5 -12.54 1.14 7.40
C THR A 5 -12.74 -0.01 6.42
N ILE A 6 -11.67 -0.29 5.66
CA ILE A 6 -11.52 -1.53 4.91
C ILE A 6 -10.31 -2.24 5.49
N HIS A 7 -10.47 -3.53 5.81
CA HIS A 7 -9.39 -4.35 6.36
C HIS A 7 -9.02 -5.44 5.37
N ILE A 8 -7.72 -5.51 5.04
CA ILE A 8 -7.18 -6.53 4.13
C ILE A 8 -5.95 -7.13 4.80
N SER A 9 -5.81 -8.46 4.75
CA SER A 9 -4.66 -9.11 5.35
C SER A 9 -4.22 -10.33 4.53
N ARG A 10 -2.94 -10.68 4.69
CA ARG A 10 -2.37 -11.88 4.08
C ARG A 10 -1.13 -12.30 4.84
N GLU A 11 -0.90 -13.60 4.95
CA GLU A 11 0.33 -14.15 5.50
C GLU A 11 1.33 -14.45 4.37
N PHE A 12 2.60 -14.11 4.59
CA PHE A 12 3.68 -14.33 3.63
C PHE A 12 4.73 -15.25 4.25
N ASP A 13 5.26 -16.15 3.44
CA ASP A 13 6.33 -17.06 3.86
C ASP A 13 7.69 -16.37 3.70
N ALA A 14 7.91 -15.35 4.53
CA ALA A 14 9.12 -14.54 4.53
C ALA A 14 9.25 -13.81 5.88
N PRO A 15 10.49 -13.50 6.33
CA PRO A 15 10.67 -12.73 7.55
C PRO A 15 10.19 -11.29 7.37
N ARG A 16 9.77 -10.64 8.45
CA ARG A 16 9.17 -9.31 8.39
C ARG A 16 10.12 -8.24 7.83
N GLU A 17 11.42 -8.36 8.05
CA GLU A 17 12.41 -7.43 7.51
C GLU A 17 12.36 -7.41 5.98
N LEU A 18 12.25 -8.57 5.36
CA LEU A 18 12.18 -8.71 3.91
C LEU A 18 10.85 -8.16 3.36
N VAL A 19 9.74 -8.46 4.06
CA VAL A 19 8.43 -7.95 3.66
C VAL A 19 8.39 -6.43 3.80
N PHE A 20 8.93 -5.90 4.90
CA PHE A 20 9.00 -4.46 5.12
C PHE A 20 9.83 -3.75 4.05
N GLU A 21 10.97 -4.33 3.65
CA GLU A 21 11.78 -3.79 2.56
C GLU A 21 11.01 -3.72 1.26
N ALA A 22 10.17 -4.70 0.98
CA ALA A 22 9.36 -4.71 -0.24
C ALA A 22 8.43 -3.49 -0.32
N PHE A 23 7.98 -2.99 0.83
CA PHE A 23 7.11 -1.80 0.91
C PHE A 23 7.88 -0.49 0.92
N THR A 24 9.17 -0.50 1.25
CA THR A 24 9.89 0.74 1.60
C THR A 24 11.08 1.06 0.70
N GLN A 25 11.44 0.15 -0.20
CA GLN A 25 12.48 0.38 -1.19
C GLN A 25 11.84 0.72 -2.53
N PRO A 26 12.19 1.87 -3.14
CA PRO A 26 11.55 2.27 -4.40
C PRO A 26 11.77 1.27 -5.54
N GLU A 27 12.93 0.58 -5.57
CA GLU A 27 13.20 -0.45 -6.57
C GLU A 27 12.29 -1.67 -6.41
N HIS A 28 11.79 -1.92 -5.20
CA HIS A 28 10.95 -3.07 -4.92
C HIS A 28 9.48 -2.78 -5.14
N ILE A 29 8.98 -1.71 -4.52
CA ILE A 29 7.53 -1.46 -4.47
C ILE A 29 6.92 -1.25 -5.85
N GLY A 30 7.66 -0.68 -6.77
CA GLY A 30 7.19 -0.48 -8.14
C GLY A 30 6.95 -1.78 -8.91
N LYS A 31 7.51 -2.89 -8.45
CA LYS A 31 7.40 -4.18 -9.14
C LYS A 31 6.11 -4.94 -8.81
N TRP A 32 5.46 -4.62 -7.70
CA TRP A 32 4.29 -5.39 -7.27
C TRP A 32 3.09 -4.53 -6.86
N TRP A 33 3.28 -3.24 -6.59
CA TRP A 33 2.21 -2.37 -6.11
C TRP A 33 1.11 -2.20 -7.17
N GLY A 34 -0.15 -2.33 -6.73
CA GLY A 34 -1.32 -2.17 -7.57
C GLY A 34 -2.02 -3.50 -7.87
N PRO A 35 -3.31 -3.45 -8.22
CA PRO A 35 -4.06 -4.66 -8.56
C PRO A 35 -3.62 -5.23 -9.91
N ASN A 36 -4.15 -6.39 -10.24
CA ASN A 36 -3.81 -7.09 -11.50
C ASN A 36 -4.04 -6.16 -12.71
N GLY A 37 -3.09 -6.18 -13.62
CA GLY A 37 -3.14 -5.36 -14.84
C GLY A 37 -2.59 -3.95 -14.67
N PHE A 38 -2.30 -3.53 -13.43
CA PHE A 38 -1.68 -2.22 -13.18
C PHE A 38 -0.16 -2.34 -13.10
N SER A 39 0.52 -1.25 -13.44
CA SER A 39 1.94 -1.09 -13.15
C SER A 39 2.13 0.23 -12.41
N THR A 40 3.24 0.35 -11.70
CA THR A 40 3.52 1.52 -10.87
C THR A 40 4.90 2.09 -11.18
N THR A 41 4.97 3.40 -11.43
CA THR A 41 6.22 4.11 -11.62
C THR A 41 6.41 5.09 -10.47
N THR A 42 7.51 4.95 -9.72
CA THR A 42 7.85 5.87 -8.66
C THR A 42 8.56 7.09 -9.24
N LYS A 43 8.03 8.28 -8.95
CA LYS A 43 8.70 9.54 -9.30
C LYS A 43 9.74 9.91 -8.27
N SER A 44 9.40 9.75 -6.99
CA SER A 44 10.31 10.02 -5.89
C SER A 44 9.82 9.32 -4.63
N MET A 45 10.75 8.98 -3.77
CA MET A 45 10.43 8.41 -2.47
C MET A 45 11.43 8.93 -1.44
N ASN A 46 10.91 9.60 -0.41
CA ASN A 46 11.69 10.03 0.74
C ASN A 46 11.12 9.31 1.97
N PHE A 47 11.68 8.16 2.29
CA PHE A 47 11.14 7.27 3.31
C PHE A 47 11.55 7.71 4.70
N LYS A 48 10.77 8.64 5.26
CA LYS A 48 10.88 9.12 6.66
C LYS A 48 9.56 9.74 7.06
N VAL A 49 9.32 9.90 8.35
CA VAL A 49 8.13 10.61 8.84
C VAL A 49 8.13 12.03 8.26
N GLY A 50 7.02 12.42 7.66
CA GLY A 50 6.89 13.69 6.93
C GLY A 50 7.40 13.64 5.51
N GLY A 51 8.10 12.57 5.11
CA GLY A 51 8.54 12.38 3.73
C GLY A 51 7.40 11.87 2.85
N GLU A 52 7.63 11.92 1.54
CA GLU A 52 6.59 11.59 0.56
C GLU A 52 7.05 10.52 -0.41
N TRP A 53 6.10 9.68 -0.81
CA TRP A 53 6.26 8.78 -1.95
C TRP A 53 5.29 9.26 -3.03
N ILE A 54 5.85 9.70 -4.16
CA ILE A 54 5.07 10.22 -5.28
C ILE A 54 5.20 9.23 -6.44
N PHE A 55 4.07 8.76 -6.94
CA PHE A 55 4.07 7.69 -7.93
C PHE A 55 2.85 7.78 -8.84
N THR A 56 2.94 7.07 -9.97
CA THR A 56 1.87 6.95 -10.94
C THR A 56 1.48 5.48 -11.05
N MET A 57 0.19 5.19 -10.94
CA MET A 57 -0.33 3.87 -11.24
C MET A 57 -0.87 3.89 -12.67
N HIS A 58 -0.39 2.97 -13.50
CA HIS A 58 -0.79 2.86 -14.89
C HIS A 58 -1.84 1.77 -15.02
N GLY A 59 -3.07 2.14 -15.39
CA GLY A 59 -4.15 1.20 -15.55
C GLY A 59 -4.03 0.38 -16.85
N PRO A 60 -4.69 -0.76 -16.91
CA PRO A 60 -4.64 -1.62 -18.09
C PRO A 60 -5.25 -0.99 -19.34
N ASP A 61 -6.09 0.03 -19.17
CA ASP A 61 -6.70 0.79 -20.27
C ASP A 61 -5.87 2.00 -20.71
N GLY A 62 -4.67 2.18 -20.17
CA GLY A 62 -3.80 3.31 -20.48
C GLY A 62 -4.04 4.55 -19.63
N THR A 63 -4.95 4.48 -18.67
CA THR A 63 -5.22 5.62 -17.77
C THR A 63 -4.13 5.71 -16.70
N ASP A 64 -3.58 6.89 -16.50
CA ASP A 64 -2.58 7.15 -15.46
C ASP A 64 -3.24 7.80 -14.25
N TYR A 65 -2.95 7.25 -13.07
CA TYR A 65 -3.50 7.74 -11.80
C TYR A 65 -2.38 8.33 -10.95
N PRO A 66 -2.41 9.65 -10.68
CA PRO A 66 -1.41 10.26 -9.81
C PRO A 66 -1.67 9.90 -8.35
N ASN A 67 -0.60 9.64 -7.61
CA ASN A 67 -0.69 9.28 -6.20
C ASN A 67 0.41 9.96 -5.40
N ARG A 68 0.10 10.30 -4.15
CA ARG A 68 1.05 10.84 -3.20
C ARG A 68 0.76 10.23 -1.82
N VAL A 69 1.79 9.72 -1.19
CA VAL A 69 1.74 9.18 0.16
C VAL A 69 2.60 10.08 1.04
N VAL A 70 2.09 10.46 2.20
CA VAL A 70 2.86 11.20 3.21
C VAL A 70 2.96 10.32 4.45
N TYR A 71 4.18 9.90 4.80
CA TYR A 71 4.40 9.01 5.94
C TYR A 71 4.18 9.74 7.24
N THR A 72 3.33 9.21 8.11
CA THR A 72 3.00 9.80 9.40
C THR A 72 3.60 9.06 10.59
N GLU A 73 3.81 7.76 10.44
CA GLU A 73 4.47 6.95 11.48
C GLU A 73 5.21 5.78 10.85
N ILE A 74 6.43 5.55 11.30
CA ILE A 74 7.26 4.45 10.82
C ILE A 74 7.90 3.76 12.02
N LYS A 75 7.65 2.44 12.15
CA LYS A 75 8.38 1.60 13.11
C LYS A 75 9.01 0.49 12.31
N ASN A 76 10.32 0.46 12.29
CA ASN A 76 11.09 -0.44 11.42
C ASN A 76 10.62 -1.89 11.54
N SER A 77 10.25 -2.47 10.41
CA SER A 77 9.79 -3.86 10.26
C SER A 77 8.50 -4.20 11.06
N LYS A 78 7.81 -3.19 11.61
CA LYS A 78 6.62 -3.41 12.44
C LYS A 78 5.39 -2.64 11.97
N LEU A 79 5.57 -1.38 11.52
CA LEU A 79 4.42 -0.51 11.30
C LEU A 79 4.74 0.59 10.30
N LEU A 80 3.78 0.83 9.39
CA LEU A 80 3.74 2.01 8.53
C LEU A 80 2.38 2.65 8.66
N LYS A 81 2.36 3.97 8.85
CA LYS A 81 1.13 4.75 8.71
C LYS A 81 1.39 5.88 7.73
N TYR A 82 0.41 6.15 6.89
CA TYR A 82 0.52 7.27 5.96
C TYR A 82 -0.84 7.78 5.53
N ASP A 83 -0.83 9.03 5.05
CA ASP A 83 -1.98 9.65 4.39
C ASP A 83 -1.83 9.44 2.89
N HIS A 84 -2.89 9.03 2.23
CA HIS A 84 -2.91 8.77 0.80
C HIS A 84 -3.73 9.84 0.07
N PHE A 85 -3.13 10.42 -0.97
CA PHE A 85 -3.73 11.46 -1.81
C PHE A 85 -3.74 11.01 -3.26
N ASP A 86 -4.76 11.43 -4.00
CA ASP A 86 -4.91 11.08 -5.42
C ASP A 86 -4.37 12.15 -6.36
N LYS A 87 -3.45 12.99 -5.88
CA LYS A 87 -2.78 14.06 -6.62
C LYS A 87 -1.30 14.06 -6.29
N TYR A 88 -0.47 14.52 -7.21
CA TYR A 88 0.97 14.62 -6.96
C TYR A 88 1.33 15.72 -5.96
N LYS A 89 0.55 16.78 -5.91
CA LYS A 89 0.85 17.95 -5.08
C LYS A 89 -0.23 18.19 -4.05
N ASP A 90 0.18 18.79 -2.92
CA ASP A 90 -0.73 19.23 -1.89
C ASP A 90 -1.60 20.37 -2.45
N ASP A 91 -2.92 20.15 -2.51
CA ASP A 91 -3.89 21.14 -2.96
C ASP A 91 -4.81 21.59 -1.82
N GLY A 92 -4.42 21.31 -0.57
CA GLY A 92 -5.18 21.69 0.61
C GLY A 92 -6.34 20.77 0.97
N ARG A 93 -6.62 19.75 0.16
CA ARG A 93 -7.69 18.80 0.46
C ARG A 93 -7.22 17.76 1.47
N PRO A 94 -8.16 17.21 2.25
CA PRO A 94 -7.81 16.11 3.16
C PRO A 94 -7.41 14.86 2.39
N PRO A 95 -6.73 13.91 3.05
CA PRO A 95 -6.38 12.64 2.41
C PRO A 95 -7.59 11.89 1.88
N HIS A 96 -7.41 11.17 0.79
CA HIS A 96 -8.43 10.27 0.26
C HIS A 96 -8.73 9.18 1.31
N PHE A 97 -7.68 8.64 1.94
CA PHE A 97 -7.80 7.76 3.10
C PHE A 97 -6.49 7.77 3.88
N LYS A 98 -6.55 7.28 5.12
CA LYS A 98 -5.38 7.05 5.96
C LYS A 98 -5.13 5.56 6.02
N GLN A 99 -3.88 5.14 5.86
CA GLN A 99 -3.54 3.72 5.86
C GLN A 99 -2.64 3.36 7.03
N THR A 100 -2.93 2.22 7.64
CA THR A 100 -2.08 1.59 8.65
C THR A 100 -1.72 0.21 8.17
N ILE A 101 -0.42 -0.10 8.13
CA ILE A 101 0.07 -1.42 7.73
C ILE A 101 0.90 -1.97 8.88
N THR A 102 0.54 -3.16 9.38
CA THR A 102 1.31 -3.83 10.43
C THR A 102 1.95 -5.09 9.89
N PHE A 103 3.12 -5.41 10.42
CA PHE A 103 3.94 -6.54 10.02
C PHE A 103 4.19 -7.40 11.27
N LYS A 104 3.51 -8.52 11.40
CA LYS A 104 3.62 -9.40 12.56
C LYS A 104 4.26 -10.72 12.15
N GLU A 105 5.42 -11.02 12.71
CA GLU A 105 6.14 -12.25 12.38
C GLU A 105 5.91 -13.32 13.44
N ALA A 106 5.70 -14.55 12.97
CA ALA A 106 5.64 -15.74 13.81
C ALA A 106 6.12 -16.94 12.98
N ASN A 107 7.06 -17.71 13.53
CA ASN A 107 7.58 -18.93 12.88
C ASN A 107 8.15 -18.69 11.47
N GLY A 108 8.82 -17.57 11.28
CA GLY A 108 9.44 -17.23 9.99
C GLY A 108 8.47 -16.71 8.95
N LYS A 109 7.20 -16.55 9.29
CA LYS A 109 6.17 -16.02 8.41
C LYS A 109 5.70 -14.67 8.90
N THR A 110 5.27 -13.81 7.98
CA THR A 110 4.80 -12.47 8.33
C THR A 110 3.36 -12.28 7.91
N LYS A 111 2.53 -11.88 8.87
CA LYS A 111 1.16 -11.46 8.58
C LYS A 111 1.15 -9.95 8.38
N VAL A 112 0.74 -9.53 7.19
CA VAL A 112 0.55 -8.12 6.86
C VAL A 112 -0.92 -7.80 7.00
N GLU A 113 -1.25 -6.78 7.79
CA GLU A 113 -2.61 -6.28 7.94
C GLU A 113 -2.64 -4.84 7.46
N MET A 114 -3.56 -4.54 6.53
CA MET A 114 -3.74 -3.21 5.98
C MET A 114 -5.11 -2.70 6.37
N ASN A 115 -5.16 -1.54 7.02
CA ASN A 115 -6.40 -0.87 7.37
C ASN A 115 -6.47 0.47 6.66
N LEU A 116 -7.50 0.66 5.85
CA LEU A 116 -7.77 1.90 5.14
C LEU A 116 -8.90 2.61 5.85
N LEU A 117 -8.63 3.79 6.39
CA LEU A 117 -9.64 4.60 7.08
C LEU A 117 -10.06 5.75 6.18
N PHE A 118 -11.32 5.71 5.75
CA PHE A 118 -11.92 6.74 4.90
C PHE A 118 -12.53 7.86 5.75
N PRO A 119 -12.68 9.07 5.18
CA PRO A 119 -13.26 10.18 5.95
C PRO A 119 -14.74 9.98 6.29
N THR A 120 -15.47 9.24 5.46
CA THR A 120 -16.91 8.97 5.68
C THR A 120 -17.23 7.53 5.32
N VAL A 121 -18.38 7.05 5.82
CA VAL A 121 -18.92 5.74 5.44
C VAL A 121 -19.20 5.69 3.95
N GLU A 122 -19.72 6.77 3.38
CA GLU A 122 -20.03 6.86 1.94
C GLU A 122 -18.77 6.68 1.09
N LYS A 123 -17.65 7.30 1.50
CA LYS A 123 -16.38 7.16 0.79
C LYS A 123 -15.86 5.72 0.86
N ARG A 124 -16.00 5.07 2.01
CA ARG A 124 -15.65 3.66 2.16
C ARG A 124 -16.52 2.77 1.25
N GLU A 125 -17.81 3.05 1.21
CA GLU A 125 -18.73 2.29 0.36
C GLU A 125 -18.42 2.48 -1.12
N GLU A 126 -18.11 3.71 -1.56
CA GLU A 126 -17.67 3.98 -2.93
C GLU A 126 -16.43 3.16 -3.30
N ALA A 127 -15.42 3.16 -2.42
CA ALA A 127 -14.19 2.41 -2.65
C ALA A 127 -14.48 0.91 -2.77
N THR A 128 -15.37 0.39 -1.91
CA THR A 128 -15.76 -1.03 -1.95
C THR A 128 -16.45 -1.37 -3.28
N GLU A 129 -17.34 -0.51 -3.74
CA GLU A 129 -18.03 -0.70 -5.03
C GLU A 129 -17.08 -0.68 -6.21
N PHE A 130 -16.02 0.14 -6.14
CA PHE A 130 -14.97 0.16 -7.16
C PHE A 130 -13.98 -0.99 -7.05
N GLY A 131 -14.19 -1.93 -6.11
CA GLY A 131 -13.37 -3.12 -6.01
C GLY A 131 -12.11 -2.97 -5.16
N ALA A 132 -12.11 -2.04 -4.18
CA ALA A 132 -10.93 -1.81 -3.33
C ALA A 132 -10.49 -3.06 -2.56
N VAL A 133 -11.44 -3.86 -2.07
CA VAL A 133 -11.11 -5.09 -1.33
C VAL A 133 -10.45 -6.10 -2.25
N GLU A 134 -11.05 -6.36 -3.41
CA GLU A 134 -10.48 -7.28 -4.38
C GLU A 134 -9.13 -6.79 -4.90
N GLY A 135 -9.04 -5.49 -5.23
CA GLY A 135 -7.79 -4.88 -5.68
C GLY A 135 -6.69 -4.98 -4.64
N GLY A 136 -7.02 -4.76 -3.37
CA GLY A 136 -6.05 -4.91 -2.27
C GLY A 136 -5.56 -6.35 -2.13
N ASN A 137 -6.46 -7.32 -2.24
CA ASN A 137 -6.09 -8.74 -2.20
C ASN A 137 -5.20 -9.12 -3.38
N GLN A 138 -5.50 -8.61 -4.58
CA GLN A 138 -4.66 -8.82 -5.75
C GLN A 138 -3.28 -8.21 -5.57
N THR A 139 -3.20 -7.01 -5.00
CA THR A 139 -1.93 -6.34 -4.71
C THR A 139 -1.07 -7.20 -3.78
N LEU A 140 -1.65 -7.72 -2.70
CA LEU A 140 -0.91 -8.58 -1.77
C LEU A 140 -0.53 -9.92 -2.42
N ALA A 141 -1.34 -10.45 -3.33
CA ALA A 141 -0.97 -11.65 -4.08
C ALA A 141 0.26 -11.39 -4.97
N ARG A 142 0.33 -10.21 -5.59
CA ARG A 142 1.49 -9.82 -6.38
C ARG A 142 2.74 -9.65 -5.50
N LEU A 143 2.56 -9.14 -4.28
CA LEU A 143 3.65 -9.09 -3.31
C LEU A 143 4.16 -10.49 -3.00
N ALA A 144 3.27 -11.46 -2.82
CA ALA A 144 3.69 -12.84 -2.56
C ALA A 144 4.56 -13.38 -3.70
N GLU A 145 4.17 -13.12 -4.94
CA GLU A 145 4.97 -13.53 -6.12
C GLU A 145 6.33 -12.84 -6.14
N PHE A 146 6.35 -11.54 -5.84
CA PHE A 146 7.60 -10.77 -5.76
C PHE A 146 8.56 -11.34 -4.72
N LEU A 147 8.04 -11.68 -3.55
CA LEU A 147 8.85 -12.22 -2.46
C LEU A 147 9.47 -13.57 -2.83
N VAL A 148 8.76 -14.40 -3.58
CA VAL A 148 9.31 -15.67 -4.07
C VAL A 148 10.46 -15.39 -5.03
N SER A 149 10.31 -14.45 -5.95
CA SER A 149 11.33 -14.11 -6.94
C SER A 149 12.59 -13.50 -6.31
N GLU A 150 12.47 -12.87 -5.14
CA GLU A 150 13.59 -12.20 -4.45
C GLU A 150 14.28 -13.09 -3.41
N LYS A 151 13.78 -14.29 -3.15
CA LYS A 151 14.45 -15.20 -2.21
C LYS A 151 15.79 -15.64 -2.78
N PRO A 152 16.85 -15.65 -1.95
CA PRO A 152 18.14 -16.23 -2.38
C PRO A 152 17.90 -17.70 -2.74
N GLY A 153 18.37 -18.07 -3.89
CA GLY A 153 18.17 -19.39 -4.50
C GLY A 153 18.63 -20.59 -3.73
#